data_82bad4adb88207ff144753a5cd3759b7
#
_entry.id   82bad4adb88207ff144753a5cd3759b7
#
_cell.length_a   1.000
_cell.length_b   1.000
_cell.length_c   1.000
_cell.angle_alpha   90.00
_cell.angle_beta   90.00
_cell.angle_gamma   90.00
#
_symmetry.space_group_name_H-M   'P 1'
#
loop_
_entity.id
_entity.type
_entity.pdbx_description
1 polymer ?
#
loop_
_entity_poly.entity_id
_entity_poly.type
_entity_poly.pdbx_seq_one_letter_code
_entity_poly.pdbx_strand_id
1 'polypeptide(L)'
;MTTLHIHPQNPTFCIALLALGLLTAIKSNSIPPEAGIWTLRLPKNYRQILPYCTPELQNIIECFDELDALSQLDTAAYTQTINRLIGDLQHILAEQAEQYELHLTISASDR
;
A
#
# COMPACT_ATOMS: atom_id res chain seq x y z
N MET A 1 -21.51 3.21 5.00
CA MET A 1 -20.06 2.92 4.97
C MET A 1 -19.78 1.76 4.04
N THR A 2 -18.75 1.89 3.25
CA THR A 2 -18.36 0.82 2.33
C THR A 2 -17.20 0.04 2.95
N THR A 3 -17.32 -1.28 2.97
CA THR A 3 -16.28 -2.15 3.51
C THR A 3 -15.78 -3.08 2.41
N LEU A 4 -14.47 -3.15 2.28
CA LEU A 4 -13.81 -4.07 1.37
C LEU A 4 -13.33 -5.27 2.19
N HIS A 5 -13.83 -6.46 1.83
CA HIS A 5 -13.40 -7.70 2.47
C HIS A 5 -12.39 -8.41 1.57
N ILE A 6 -11.22 -8.68 2.13
CA ILE A 6 -10.17 -9.45 1.47
C ILE A 6 -10.22 -10.85 2.03
N HIS A 7 -10.51 -11.83 1.17
CA HIS A 7 -10.59 -13.23 1.58
C HIS A 7 -9.18 -13.79 1.84
N PRO A 8 -9.02 -14.72 2.78
CA PRO A 8 -7.69 -15.09 3.30
C PRO A 8 -6.78 -15.85 2.33
N GLN A 9 -7.25 -16.18 1.11
CA GLN A 9 -6.44 -16.97 0.19
C GLN A 9 -5.20 -16.24 -0.31
N ASN A 10 -5.27 -14.90 -0.47
CA ASN A 10 -4.08 -14.14 -0.86
C ASN A 10 -4.12 -12.69 -0.36
N PRO A 11 -4.17 -12.49 0.96
CA PRO A 11 -4.23 -11.12 1.51
C PRO A 11 -2.98 -10.31 1.25
N THR A 12 -1.81 -10.94 1.24
CA THR A 12 -0.53 -10.26 0.97
C THR A 12 -0.54 -9.65 -0.42
N PHE A 13 -1.01 -10.38 -1.42
CA PHE A 13 -1.10 -9.88 -2.80
C PHE A 13 -2.03 -8.67 -2.88
N CYS A 14 -3.20 -8.74 -2.25
CA CYS A 14 -4.15 -7.64 -2.23
C CYS A 14 -3.59 -6.38 -1.57
N ILE A 15 -2.90 -6.54 -0.44
CA ILE A 15 -2.29 -5.41 0.27
C ILE A 15 -1.17 -4.79 -0.57
N ALA A 16 -0.35 -5.62 -1.22
CA ALA A 16 0.71 -5.13 -2.10
C ALA A 16 0.14 -4.35 -3.29
N LEU A 17 -0.95 -4.83 -3.90
CA LEU A 17 -1.64 -4.12 -4.97
C LEU A 17 -2.18 -2.76 -4.50
N LEU A 18 -2.79 -2.72 -3.34
CA LEU A 18 -3.30 -1.47 -2.77
C LEU A 18 -2.15 -0.50 -2.52
N ALA A 19 -1.06 -0.96 -1.93
CA ALA A 19 0.11 -0.14 -1.67
C ALA A 19 0.70 0.42 -2.98
N LEU A 20 0.81 -0.40 -4.01
CA LEU A 20 1.28 0.03 -5.32
C LEU A 20 0.37 1.09 -5.93
N GLY A 21 -0.94 0.89 -5.84
CA GLY A 21 -1.92 1.87 -6.32
C GLY A 21 -1.81 3.21 -5.60
N LEU A 22 -1.64 3.19 -4.29
CA LEU A 22 -1.47 4.41 -3.50
C LEU A 22 -0.22 5.17 -3.89
N LEU A 23 0.94 4.48 -4.00
CA LEU A 23 2.19 5.11 -4.41
C LEU A 23 2.11 5.67 -5.83
N THR A 24 1.49 4.95 -6.73
CA THR A 24 1.29 5.41 -8.11
C THR A 24 0.42 6.64 -8.15
N ALA A 25 -0.64 6.69 -7.34
CA ALA A 25 -1.56 7.81 -7.28
C ALA A 25 -0.87 9.08 -6.75
N ILE A 26 -0.03 8.96 -5.71
CA ILE A 26 0.70 10.13 -5.20
C ILE A 26 1.80 10.56 -6.16
N LYS A 27 2.47 9.63 -6.83
CA LYS A 27 3.48 9.96 -7.83
C LYS A 27 2.89 10.73 -9.01
N SER A 28 1.69 10.39 -9.44
CA SER A 28 1.00 11.04 -10.55
C SER A 28 0.22 12.29 -10.12
N ASN A 29 0.30 12.69 -8.87
CA ASN A 29 -0.45 13.82 -8.28
C ASN A 29 -1.97 13.63 -8.38
N SER A 30 -2.45 12.39 -8.46
CA SER A 30 -3.88 12.10 -8.46
C SER A 30 -4.52 12.27 -7.08
N ILE A 31 -3.72 12.06 -6.02
CA ILE A 31 -4.14 12.31 -4.64
C ILE A 31 -2.99 13.03 -3.91
N PRO A 32 -3.29 13.76 -2.82
CA PRO A 32 -2.23 14.38 -2.00
C PRO A 32 -1.35 13.30 -1.36
N PRO A 33 -0.05 13.61 -1.11
CA PRO A 33 0.84 12.66 -0.44
C PRO A 33 0.29 12.12 0.88
N GLU A 34 -0.29 12.96 1.72
CA GLU A 34 -0.83 12.55 3.01
C GLU A 34 -1.91 11.49 2.86
N ALA A 35 -2.78 11.63 1.86
CA ALA A 35 -3.86 10.67 1.64
C ALA A 35 -3.31 9.29 1.29
N GLY A 36 -2.31 9.23 0.40
CA GLY A 36 -1.71 7.96 0.01
C GLY A 36 -0.89 7.32 1.12
N ILE A 37 -0.08 8.11 1.81
CA ILE A 37 0.81 7.63 2.86
C ILE A 37 0.00 7.03 4.02
N TRP A 38 -0.98 7.77 4.50
CA TRP A 38 -1.66 7.42 5.74
C TRP A 38 -2.83 6.45 5.57
N THR A 39 -3.21 6.10 4.35
CA THR A 39 -4.25 5.07 4.15
C THR A 39 -3.85 3.73 4.80
N LEU A 40 -2.61 3.31 4.62
CA LEU A 40 -2.12 2.05 5.20
C LEU A 40 -1.32 2.26 6.48
N ARG A 41 -0.74 3.44 6.66
CA ARG A 41 0.24 3.65 7.73
C ARG A 41 -0.34 4.23 9.01
N LEU A 42 -1.59 4.74 9.01
CA LEU A 42 -2.23 5.09 10.28
C LEU A 42 -2.18 3.88 11.22
N PRO A 43 -1.82 4.08 12.51
CA PRO A 43 -1.65 2.95 13.43
C PRO A 43 -2.84 1.99 13.47
N LYS A 44 -4.06 2.51 13.41
CA LYS A 44 -5.28 1.71 13.40
C LYS A 44 -5.35 0.83 12.16
N ASN A 45 -5.07 1.40 10.99
CA ASN A 45 -5.13 0.67 9.72
C ASN A 45 -3.99 -0.34 9.61
N TYR A 46 -2.79 0.09 9.99
CA TYR A 46 -1.59 -0.75 9.90
C TYR A 46 -1.72 -1.99 10.79
N ARG A 47 -2.27 -1.86 11.99
CA ARG A 47 -2.48 -3.01 12.86
C ARG A 47 -3.43 -4.05 12.28
N GLN A 48 -4.39 -3.62 11.45
CA GLN A 48 -5.33 -4.53 10.81
C GLN A 48 -4.70 -5.34 9.68
N ILE A 49 -3.75 -4.76 8.94
CA ILE A 49 -3.12 -5.43 7.81
C ILE A 49 -1.84 -6.18 8.19
N LEU A 50 -1.19 -5.79 9.28
CA LEU A 50 0.11 -6.32 9.70
C LEU A 50 0.17 -7.85 9.76
N PRO A 51 -0.84 -8.57 10.30
CA PRO A 51 -0.81 -10.03 10.34
C PRO A 51 -0.76 -10.71 8.96
N TYR A 52 -1.13 -9.97 7.91
CA TYR A 52 -1.19 -10.50 6.54
C TYR A 52 0.00 -10.05 5.69
N CYS A 53 0.95 -9.31 6.27
CA CYS A 53 2.10 -8.81 5.54
C CYS A 53 3.30 -9.73 5.75
N THR A 54 4.01 -10.03 4.65
CA THR A 54 5.34 -10.63 4.76
C THR A 54 6.31 -9.60 5.35
N PRO A 55 7.46 -10.00 5.90
CA PRO A 55 8.45 -9.04 6.39
C PRO A 55 8.86 -8.01 5.34
N GLU A 56 8.97 -8.39 4.06
CA GLU A 56 9.32 -7.47 2.98
C GLU A 56 8.22 -6.42 2.79
N LEU A 57 6.96 -6.83 2.72
CA LEU A 57 5.84 -5.92 2.55
C LEU A 57 5.70 -5.00 3.77
N GLN A 58 5.90 -5.54 4.95
CA GLN A 58 5.89 -4.77 6.19
C GLN A 58 6.93 -3.64 6.14
N ASN A 59 8.16 -3.94 5.73
CA ASN A 59 9.22 -2.96 5.62
C ASN A 59 8.87 -1.87 4.60
N ILE A 60 8.27 -2.23 3.48
CA ILE A 60 7.85 -1.26 2.47
C ILE A 60 6.82 -0.30 3.04
N ILE A 61 5.80 -0.81 3.72
CA ILE A 61 4.75 0.03 4.31
C ILE A 61 5.31 0.93 5.40
N GLU A 62 6.25 0.43 6.21
CA GLU A 62 6.90 1.24 7.23
C GLU A 62 7.70 2.39 6.63
N CYS A 63 8.25 2.23 5.43
CA CYS A 63 8.95 3.30 4.73
C CYS A 63 8.02 4.44 4.29
N PHE A 64 6.71 4.26 4.32
CA PHE A 64 5.77 5.34 4.00
C PHE A 64 5.93 6.54 4.94
N ASP A 65 6.37 6.32 6.18
CA ASP A 65 6.65 7.42 7.11
C ASP A 65 7.73 8.37 6.58
N GLU A 66 8.75 7.81 5.91
CA GLU A 66 9.83 8.61 5.33
C GLU A 66 9.31 9.52 4.22
N LEU A 67 8.31 9.06 3.47
CA LEU A 67 7.75 9.84 2.38
C LEU A 67 7.11 11.14 2.87
N ASP A 68 6.47 11.11 4.02
CA ASP A 68 5.85 12.30 4.59
C ASP A 68 6.90 13.38 4.87
N ALA A 69 8.01 13.01 5.51
CA ALA A 69 9.10 13.92 5.78
C ALA A 69 9.78 14.41 4.49
N LEU A 70 10.08 13.49 3.57
CA LEU A 70 10.78 13.81 2.33
C LEU A 70 9.96 14.70 1.41
N SER A 71 8.63 14.57 1.41
CA SER A 71 7.75 15.38 0.57
C SER A 71 7.91 16.89 0.85
N GLN A 72 8.34 17.24 2.05
CA GLN A 72 8.51 18.62 2.48
C GLN A 72 9.97 19.08 2.49
N LEU A 73 10.92 18.14 2.57
CA LEU A 73 12.33 18.45 2.78
C LEU A 73 13.20 18.26 1.55
N ASP A 74 12.90 17.25 0.72
CA ASP A 74 13.78 16.88 -0.39
C ASP A 74 12.98 16.19 -1.49
N THR A 75 12.59 16.95 -2.51
CA THR A 75 11.77 16.44 -3.62
C THR A 75 12.48 15.34 -4.40
N ALA A 76 13.80 15.43 -4.59
CA ALA A 76 14.55 14.43 -5.34
C ALA A 76 14.57 13.10 -4.57
N ALA A 77 14.86 13.14 -3.27
CA ALA A 77 14.86 11.94 -2.43
C ALA A 77 13.46 11.35 -2.31
N TYR A 78 12.42 12.18 -2.24
CA TYR A 78 11.03 11.76 -2.22
C TYR A 78 10.69 10.95 -3.48
N THR A 79 11.01 11.47 -4.65
CA THR A 79 10.76 10.81 -5.93
C THR A 79 11.52 9.49 -6.05
N GLN A 80 12.80 9.49 -5.65
CA GLN A 80 13.63 8.29 -5.66
C GLN A 80 13.08 7.20 -4.73
N THR A 81 12.63 7.59 -3.55
CA THR A 81 12.07 6.65 -2.57
C THR A 81 10.76 6.04 -3.10
N ILE A 82 9.87 6.85 -3.67
CA ILE A 82 8.64 6.34 -4.28
C ILE A 82 8.97 5.33 -5.38
N ASN A 83 9.89 5.65 -6.27
CA ASN A 83 10.26 4.77 -7.37
C ASN A 83 10.86 3.44 -6.86
N ARG A 84 11.69 3.51 -5.81
CA ARG A 84 12.25 2.31 -5.19
C ARG A 84 11.15 1.44 -4.60
N LEU A 85 10.23 2.02 -3.84
CA LEU A 85 9.13 1.27 -3.21
C LEU A 85 8.19 0.67 -4.25
N ILE A 86 7.90 1.38 -5.34
CA ILE A 86 7.11 0.85 -6.45
C ILE A 86 7.81 -0.38 -7.05
N GLY A 87 9.12 -0.30 -7.28
CA GLY A 87 9.89 -1.42 -7.80
C GLY A 87 9.87 -2.63 -6.87
N ASP A 88 10.02 -2.39 -5.56
CA ASP A 88 9.96 -3.46 -4.57
C ASP A 88 8.59 -4.13 -4.52
N LEU A 89 7.52 -3.36 -4.62
CA LEU A 89 6.15 -3.89 -4.67
C LEU A 89 5.91 -4.69 -5.94
N GLN A 90 6.39 -4.21 -7.08
CA GLN A 90 6.30 -4.94 -8.35
C GLN A 90 7.00 -6.30 -8.25
N HIS A 91 8.14 -6.34 -7.56
CA HIS A 91 8.88 -7.58 -7.34
C HIS A 91 8.08 -8.58 -6.48
N ILE A 92 7.46 -8.11 -5.40
CA ILE A 92 6.60 -8.94 -4.56
C ILE A 92 5.42 -9.50 -5.36
N LEU A 93 4.79 -8.66 -6.17
CA LEU A 93 3.65 -9.09 -6.98
C LEU A 93 4.07 -10.13 -8.02
N ALA A 94 5.24 -9.96 -8.63
CA ALA A 94 5.77 -10.92 -9.61
C ALA A 94 6.04 -12.28 -8.99
N GLU A 95 6.57 -12.32 -7.76
CA GLU A 95 6.82 -13.56 -7.04
C GLU A 95 5.53 -14.32 -6.72
N GLN A 96 4.41 -13.61 -6.59
CA GLN A 96 3.13 -14.19 -6.22
C GLN A 96 2.19 -14.37 -7.42
N ALA A 97 2.66 -14.12 -8.63
CA ALA A 97 1.80 -14.14 -9.83
C ALA A 97 1.12 -15.49 -10.05
N GLU A 98 1.79 -16.59 -9.69
CA GLU A 98 1.21 -17.94 -9.83
C GLU A 98 0.14 -18.25 -8.79
N GLN A 99 0.12 -17.47 -7.70
CA GLN A 99 -0.87 -17.62 -6.62
C GLN A 99 -1.98 -16.58 -6.74
N TYR A 100 -2.17 -16.06 -7.95
CA TYR A 100 -3.09 -14.98 -8.21
C TYR A 100 -4.53 -15.48 -8.14
N GLU A 101 -5.19 -15.22 -7.04
CA GLU A 101 -6.63 -15.34 -6.88
C GLU A 101 -7.10 -14.17 -6.01
N LEU A 102 -7.78 -13.22 -6.65
CA LEU A 102 -8.37 -12.10 -5.92
C LEU A 102 -9.82 -12.42 -5.59
N HIS A 103 -10.06 -12.73 -4.33
CA HIS A 103 -11.40 -12.90 -3.81
C HIS A 103 -11.76 -11.71 -2.95
N LEU A 104 -12.51 -10.78 -3.52
CA LEU A 104 -12.93 -9.58 -2.85
C LEU A 104 -14.44 -9.53 -2.75
N THR A 105 -14.94 -9.08 -1.63
CA THR A 105 -16.34 -8.76 -1.45
C THR A 105 -16.44 -7.31 -0.99
N ILE A 106 -17.28 -6.54 -1.65
CA ILE A 106 -17.54 -5.17 -1.27
C ILE A 106 -18.96 -5.10 -0.74
N SER A 107 -19.10 -4.65 0.50
CA SER A 107 -20.41 -4.41 1.08
C SER A 107 -20.55 -2.91 1.41
N ALA A 108 -21.72 -2.37 1.13
CA ALA A 108 -22.05 -0.98 1.42
C ALA A 108 -23.17 -0.93 2.45
N SER A 109 -23.07 0.04 3.35
CA SER A 109 -24.06 0.29 4.38
C SER A 109 -24.49 1.74 4.30
N ASP A 110 -25.77 1.99 4.51
CA ASP A 110 -26.34 3.34 4.45
C ASP A 110 -25.99 4.20 5.68
N ARG A 111 -25.11 3.73 6.51
CA ARG A 111 -24.69 4.46 7.71
C ARG A 111 -23.32 5.04 7.59
#